data_0fe2ab8908ce9b18cf99755fef1e54bb
#
_entry.id   0fe2ab8908ce9b18cf99755fef1e54bb
#
_cell.length_a   1.000
_cell.length_b   1.000
_cell.length_c   1.000
_cell.angle_alpha   90.00
_cell.angle_beta   90.00
_cell.angle_gamma   90.00
#
_symmetry.space_group_name_H-M   'P 1'
#
loop_
_entity.id
_entity.type
_entity.pdbx_description
1 polymer ?
#
loop_
_entity_poly.entity_id
_entity_poly.type
_entity_poly.pdbx_seq_one_letter_code
_entity_poly.pdbx_strand_id
1 'polypeptide(L)'
;QTDVYVKSDDLCEKLYVSRNTLGADIREVREILESCHLRLNSRPGYGIRVEGSEFERRNLMARRMMLHSRLSAQNLLPEPLRRPLVEEVYAVMKANHLRMQDDAFEELLLYIVMMVQRISDGHEITLTSPEGLRGVKASCSSMDPEANDLADALEQRFGIQCNALERTALAVHLAGKAQQSSRKATAMTAVQLHLNQLIDLMLEKICTANGLDLTKDPELREALLQHLGPMNVRIKYNIPMENPLLSEIRREYPLAFTLAGSACSVLQEYYQK
;
A
#
# COMPACT_ATOMS: atom_id res chain seq x y z
N GLN A 1 -21.33 -2.34 -2.42
CA GLN A 1 -22.01 -3.66 -2.54
C GLN A 1 -21.10 -4.64 -3.28
N THR A 2 -20.05 -5.14 -2.62
CA THR A 2 -19.04 -6.00 -3.28
C THR A 2 -19.35 -7.49 -3.22
N ASP A 3 -20.31 -7.92 -2.40
CA ASP A 3 -20.64 -9.34 -2.22
C ASP A 3 -21.86 -9.82 -3.02
N VAL A 4 -22.49 -8.92 -3.77
CA VAL A 4 -23.66 -9.21 -4.60
C VAL A 4 -23.28 -9.22 -6.07
N TYR A 5 -23.84 -10.17 -6.83
CA TYR A 5 -23.74 -10.14 -8.29
C TYR A 5 -24.48 -8.94 -8.85
N VAL A 6 -23.81 -8.19 -9.73
CA VAL A 6 -24.38 -7.04 -10.43
C VAL A 6 -24.62 -7.44 -11.88
N LYS A 7 -25.85 -7.24 -12.37
CA LYS A 7 -26.20 -7.54 -13.76
C LYS A 7 -25.52 -6.56 -14.71
N SER A 8 -25.11 -7.06 -15.87
CA SER A 8 -24.49 -6.21 -16.91
C SER A 8 -25.43 -5.11 -17.38
N ASP A 9 -26.73 -5.35 -17.42
CA ASP A 9 -27.72 -4.34 -17.81
C ASP A 9 -27.79 -3.20 -16.80
N ASP A 10 -27.78 -3.51 -15.50
CA ASP A 10 -27.75 -2.51 -14.43
C ASP A 10 -26.49 -1.64 -14.49
N LEU A 11 -25.34 -2.26 -14.89
CA LEU A 11 -24.09 -1.52 -15.09
C LEU A 11 -24.16 -0.62 -16.33
N CYS A 12 -24.69 -1.12 -17.44
CA CYS A 12 -24.89 -0.31 -18.64
C CYS A 12 -25.74 0.92 -18.38
N GLU A 13 -26.83 0.73 -17.64
CA GLU A 13 -27.72 1.84 -17.26
C GLU A 13 -27.04 2.85 -16.34
N LYS A 14 -26.37 2.37 -15.28
CA LYS A 14 -25.66 3.23 -14.31
C LYS A 14 -24.49 4.01 -14.91
N LEU A 15 -23.78 3.41 -15.86
CA LEU A 15 -22.60 4.00 -16.50
C LEU A 15 -22.92 4.72 -17.80
N TYR A 16 -24.17 4.66 -18.26
CA TYR A 16 -24.61 5.23 -19.55
C TYR A 16 -23.77 4.73 -20.74
N VAL A 17 -23.43 3.42 -20.76
CA VAL A 17 -22.63 2.79 -21.81
C VAL A 17 -23.38 1.66 -22.51
N SER A 18 -22.97 1.34 -23.75
CA SER A 18 -23.50 0.17 -24.48
C SER A 18 -22.96 -1.14 -23.90
N ARG A 19 -23.65 -2.28 -24.16
CA ARG A 19 -23.16 -3.61 -23.78
C ARG A 19 -21.80 -3.94 -24.40
N ASN A 20 -21.53 -3.47 -25.63
CA ASN A 20 -20.24 -3.68 -26.30
C ASN A 20 -19.11 -2.90 -25.60
N THR A 21 -19.37 -1.64 -25.23
CA THR A 21 -18.45 -0.81 -24.47
C THR A 21 -18.17 -1.43 -23.10
N LEU A 22 -19.23 -1.81 -22.37
CA LEU A 22 -19.09 -2.50 -21.08
C LEU A 22 -18.26 -3.78 -21.22
N GLY A 23 -18.44 -4.57 -22.29
CA GLY A 23 -17.67 -5.79 -22.52
C GLY A 23 -16.18 -5.53 -22.75
N ALA A 24 -15.81 -4.40 -23.36
CA ALA A 24 -14.42 -3.96 -23.50
C ALA A 24 -13.85 -3.52 -22.14
N ASP A 25 -14.58 -2.68 -21.41
CA ASP A 25 -14.20 -2.16 -20.10
C ASP A 25 -14.02 -3.30 -19.07
N ILE A 26 -14.89 -4.30 -19.07
CA ILE A 26 -14.79 -5.49 -18.20
C ILE A 26 -13.49 -6.27 -18.45
N ARG A 27 -12.97 -6.32 -19.65
CA ARG A 27 -11.68 -6.98 -19.94
C ARG A 27 -10.53 -6.24 -19.29
N GLU A 28 -10.49 -4.93 -19.41
CA GLU A 28 -9.49 -4.08 -18.76
C GLU A 28 -9.60 -4.16 -17.24
N VAL A 29 -10.82 -4.07 -16.70
CA VAL A 29 -11.08 -4.22 -15.26
C VAL A 29 -10.60 -5.59 -14.75
N ARG A 30 -10.75 -6.66 -15.51
CA ARG A 30 -10.28 -7.99 -15.13
C ARG A 30 -8.76 -8.02 -14.97
N GLU A 31 -8.00 -7.46 -15.91
CA GLU A 31 -6.54 -7.38 -15.85
C GLU A 31 -6.08 -6.60 -14.61
N ILE A 32 -6.76 -5.48 -14.32
CA ILE A 32 -6.49 -4.68 -13.13
C ILE A 32 -6.75 -5.47 -11.84
N LEU A 33 -7.89 -6.17 -11.76
CA LEU A 33 -8.24 -6.98 -10.60
C LEU A 33 -7.23 -8.12 -10.39
N GLU A 34 -6.86 -8.82 -11.45
CA GLU A 34 -5.90 -9.92 -11.41
C GLU A 34 -4.51 -9.44 -10.94
N SER A 35 -4.07 -8.25 -11.37
CA SER A 35 -2.83 -7.64 -10.89
C SER A 35 -2.83 -7.32 -9.38
N CYS A 36 -4.01 -7.26 -8.77
CA CYS A 36 -4.23 -7.03 -7.35
C CYS A 36 -4.72 -8.28 -6.60
N HIS A 37 -4.49 -9.48 -7.15
CA HIS A 37 -4.94 -10.77 -6.58
C HIS A 37 -6.45 -10.86 -6.33
N LEU A 38 -7.23 -10.06 -7.07
CA LEU A 38 -8.68 -10.11 -7.10
C LEU A 38 -9.14 -10.81 -8.38
N ARG A 39 -10.34 -11.36 -8.36
CA ARG A 39 -10.92 -12.04 -9.52
C ARG A 39 -12.31 -11.48 -9.84
N LEU A 40 -12.62 -11.39 -11.12
CA LEU A 40 -13.96 -11.07 -11.58
C LEU A 40 -14.68 -12.36 -11.95
N ASN A 41 -15.59 -12.79 -11.07
CA ASN A 41 -16.45 -13.95 -11.32
C ASN A 41 -17.68 -13.51 -12.12
N SER A 42 -17.97 -14.25 -13.19
CA SER A 42 -19.16 -14.02 -14.02
C SER A 42 -20.04 -15.27 -13.97
N ARG A 43 -21.31 -15.09 -13.58
CA ARG A 43 -22.29 -16.16 -13.51
C ARG A 43 -23.46 -15.89 -14.46
N PRO A 44 -23.73 -16.78 -15.43
CA PRO A 44 -24.84 -16.60 -16.35
C PRO A 44 -26.17 -16.36 -15.63
N GLY A 45 -26.91 -15.34 -16.03
CA GLY A 45 -28.19 -14.96 -15.41
C GLY A 45 -28.09 -14.17 -14.10
N TYR A 46 -26.94 -14.16 -13.44
CA TYR A 46 -26.74 -13.43 -12.17
C TYR A 46 -25.94 -12.15 -12.35
N GLY A 47 -24.97 -12.14 -13.26
CA GLY A 47 -24.09 -10.99 -13.51
C GLY A 47 -22.64 -11.25 -13.14
N ILE A 48 -21.95 -10.20 -12.69
CA ILE A 48 -20.54 -10.22 -12.30
C ILE A 48 -20.36 -9.84 -10.83
N ARG A 49 -19.32 -10.40 -10.21
CA ARG A 49 -18.94 -10.14 -8.82
C ARG A 49 -17.42 -10.15 -8.68
N VAL A 50 -16.87 -9.25 -7.87
CA VAL A 50 -15.45 -9.25 -7.51
C VAL A 50 -15.23 -10.23 -6.35
N GLU A 51 -14.28 -11.13 -6.50
CA GLU A 51 -13.86 -12.09 -5.47
C GLU A 51 -12.40 -11.84 -5.07
N GLY A 52 -12.08 -12.08 -3.80
CA GLY A 52 -10.77 -11.88 -3.21
C GLY A 52 -10.88 -11.39 -1.77
N SER A 53 -9.73 -11.14 -1.12
CA SER A 53 -9.71 -10.68 0.26
C SER A 53 -10.17 -9.23 0.38
N GLU A 54 -10.74 -8.87 1.53
CA GLU A 54 -11.15 -7.50 1.82
C GLU A 54 -9.93 -6.56 1.87
N PHE A 55 -8.78 -7.04 2.34
CA PHE A 55 -7.53 -6.30 2.34
C PHE A 55 -7.12 -5.85 0.92
N GLU A 56 -7.14 -6.77 -0.04
CA GLU A 56 -6.81 -6.47 -1.44
C GLU A 56 -7.84 -5.53 -2.08
N ARG A 57 -9.12 -5.70 -1.77
CA ARG A 57 -10.19 -4.79 -2.23
C ARG A 57 -9.95 -3.36 -1.76
N ARG A 58 -9.64 -3.17 -0.47
CA ARG A 58 -9.35 -1.84 0.08
C ARG A 58 -8.11 -1.21 -0.53
N ASN A 59 -7.05 -1.98 -0.71
CA ASN A 59 -5.83 -1.51 -1.37
C ASN A 59 -6.11 -1.03 -2.80
N LEU A 60 -6.88 -1.82 -3.58
CA LEU A 60 -7.26 -1.41 -4.93
C LEU A 60 -8.12 -0.15 -4.93
N MET A 61 -9.11 -0.07 -4.02
CA MET A 61 -9.97 1.10 -3.90
C MET A 61 -9.16 2.35 -3.57
N ALA A 62 -8.31 2.31 -2.53
CA ALA A 62 -7.46 3.42 -2.14
C ALA A 62 -6.56 3.87 -3.30
N ARG A 63 -5.92 2.92 -3.99
CA ARG A 63 -5.10 3.20 -5.18
C ARG A 63 -5.89 3.90 -6.29
N ARG A 64 -7.09 3.39 -6.61
CA ARG A 64 -7.92 3.99 -7.67
C ARG A 64 -8.39 5.39 -7.31
N MET A 65 -8.69 5.62 -6.05
CA MET A 65 -9.03 6.95 -5.56
C MET A 65 -7.87 7.93 -5.74
N MET A 66 -6.64 7.52 -5.46
CA MET A 66 -5.45 8.35 -5.69
C MET A 66 -5.24 8.66 -7.19
N LEU A 67 -5.36 7.66 -8.04
CA LEU A 67 -5.12 7.81 -9.48
C LEU A 67 -6.15 8.69 -10.20
N HIS A 68 -7.42 8.60 -9.80
CA HIS A 68 -8.52 9.29 -10.47
C HIS A 68 -8.86 10.64 -9.85
N SER A 69 -8.40 10.87 -8.65
CA SER A 69 -8.56 12.14 -8.00
C SER A 69 -7.21 12.88 -8.03
N ARG A 70 -7.12 13.88 -8.90
CA ARG A 70 -6.46 15.13 -8.50
C ARG A 70 -7.17 15.73 -7.26
N LEU A 71 -8.01 14.93 -6.64
CA LEU A 71 -8.79 15.19 -5.45
C LEU A 71 -8.01 14.52 -4.32
N SER A 72 -7.31 15.31 -3.54
CA SER A 72 -6.70 14.89 -2.28
C SER A 72 -7.74 14.16 -1.41
N ALA A 73 -7.31 13.35 -0.45
CA ALA A 73 -8.17 12.78 0.60
C ALA A 73 -9.17 13.81 1.17
N GLN A 74 -8.82 15.08 1.02
CA GLN A 74 -9.62 16.24 1.38
C GLN A 74 -11.01 16.27 0.75
N ASN A 75 -11.22 15.71 -0.43
CA ASN A 75 -12.51 15.76 -1.14
C ASN A 75 -13.33 14.47 -1.07
N LEU A 76 -12.76 13.40 -0.51
CA LEU A 76 -13.42 12.09 -0.42
C LEU A 76 -14.21 11.91 0.88
N LEU A 77 -13.84 12.63 1.93
CA LEU A 77 -14.55 12.64 3.20
C LEU A 77 -15.35 13.92 3.36
N PRO A 78 -16.59 13.83 3.84
CA PRO A 78 -17.30 15.00 4.34
C PRO A 78 -16.47 15.69 5.40
N GLU A 79 -16.42 17.03 5.34
CA GLU A 79 -15.64 17.86 6.27
C GLU A 79 -15.79 17.47 7.77
N PRO A 80 -17.01 17.14 8.24
CA PRO A 80 -17.22 16.74 9.63
C PRO A 80 -16.45 15.48 10.06
N LEU A 81 -16.13 14.58 9.12
CA LEU A 81 -15.39 13.33 9.40
C LEU A 81 -13.89 13.47 9.12
N ARG A 82 -13.55 14.30 8.14
CA ARG A 82 -12.15 14.47 7.70
C ARG A 82 -11.27 15.06 8.78
N ARG A 83 -11.68 16.19 9.34
CA ARG A 83 -10.88 16.90 10.35
C ARG A 83 -10.61 16.03 11.58
N PRO A 84 -11.61 15.38 12.21
CA PRO A 84 -11.36 14.49 13.32
C PRO A 84 -10.42 13.33 12.97
N LEU A 85 -10.53 12.77 11.76
CA LEU A 85 -9.66 11.68 11.32
C LEU A 85 -8.20 12.14 11.20
N VAL A 86 -7.97 13.28 10.56
CA VAL A 86 -6.62 13.85 10.42
C VAL A 86 -6.01 14.15 11.78
N GLU A 87 -6.80 14.73 12.69
CA GLU A 87 -6.36 15.07 14.06
C GLU A 87 -5.95 13.80 14.82
N GLU A 88 -6.74 12.71 14.76
CA GLU A 88 -6.42 11.45 15.45
C GLU A 88 -5.18 10.76 14.87
N VAL A 89 -5.10 10.63 13.54
CA VAL A 89 -3.94 10.02 12.88
C VAL A 89 -2.67 10.82 13.21
N TYR A 90 -2.75 12.15 13.13
CA TYR A 90 -1.62 13.03 13.47
C TYR A 90 -1.22 12.93 14.94
N ALA A 91 -2.19 12.84 15.86
CA ALA A 91 -1.92 12.70 17.29
C ALA A 91 -1.17 11.39 17.59
N VAL A 92 -1.61 10.27 17.01
CA VAL A 92 -0.94 8.97 17.16
C VAL A 92 0.45 8.99 16.55
N MET A 93 0.62 9.55 15.35
CA MET A 93 1.94 9.70 14.73
C MET A 93 2.90 10.52 15.60
N LYS A 94 2.43 11.64 16.17
CA LYS A 94 3.22 12.50 17.04
C LYS A 94 3.61 11.78 18.34
N ALA A 95 2.68 11.08 18.97
CA ALA A 95 2.91 10.33 20.20
C ALA A 95 3.96 9.22 20.00
N ASN A 96 3.93 8.56 18.86
CA ASN A 96 4.84 7.46 18.51
C ASN A 96 6.09 7.92 17.75
N HIS A 97 6.31 9.23 17.60
CA HIS A 97 7.45 9.80 16.88
C HIS A 97 7.58 9.31 15.42
N LEU A 98 6.47 8.95 14.79
CA LEU A 98 6.44 8.55 13.39
C LEU A 98 6.58 9.76 12.47
N ARG A 99 7.44 9.65 11.45
CA ARG A 99 7.56 10.63 10.39
C ARG A 99 7.13 10.00 9.08
N MET A 100 6.43 10.77 8.28
CA MET A 100 5.89 10.33 7.01
C MET A 100 5.94 11.49 6.03
N GLN A 101 6.16 11.21 4.75
CA GLN A 101 6.04 12.23 3.70
C GLN A 101 4.57 12.55 3.45
N ASP A 102 4.28 13.73 2.94
CA ASP A 102 2.90 14.22 2.79
C ASP A 102 2.05 13.30 1.90
N ASP A 103 2.60 12.81 0.79
CA ASP A 103 1.93 11.86 -0.11
C ASP A 103 1.66 10.52 0.57
N ALA A 104 2.61 10.00 1.33
CA ALA A 104 2.44 8.77 2.10
C ALA A 104 1.41 8.93 3.23
N PHE A 105 1.33 10.13 3.83
CA PHE A 105 0.32 10.46 4.83
C PHE A 105 -1.08 10.51 4.20
N GLU A 106 -1.23 11.14 3.04
CA GLU A 106 -2.49 11.16 2.31
C GLU A 106 -2.95 9.76 1.90
N GLU A 107 -2.03 8.90 1.44
CA GLU A 107 -2.34 7.49 1.18
C GLU A 107 -2.83 6.73 2.41
N LEU A 108 -2.17 6.95 3.56
CA LEU A 108 -2.59 6.35 4.82
C LEU A 108 -3.99 6.82 5.20
N LEU A 109 -4.26 8.11 5.11
CA LEU A 109 -5.59 8.68 5.38
C LEU A 109 -6.66 8.05 4.48
N LEU A 110 -6.40 7.93 3.17
CA LEU A 110 -7.31 7.29 2.24
C LEU A 110 -7.59 5.82 2.61
N TYR A 111 -6.55 5.07 2.98
CA TYR A 111 -6.74 3.70 3.44
C TYR A 111 -7.60 3.64 4.70
N ILE A 112 -7.33 4.50 5.70
CA ILE A 112 -8.11 4.55 6.94
C ILE A 112 -9.56 4.92 6.67
N VAL A 113 -9.81 5.89 5.78
CA VAL A 113 -11.16 6.24 5.34
C VAL A 113 -11.90 5.02 4.80
N MET A 114 -11.27 4.31 3.88
CA MET A 114 -11.86 3.10 3.31
C MET A 114 -12.08 2.02 4.38
N MET A 115 -11.12 1.85 5.28
CA MET A 115 -11.22 0.91 6.40
C MET A 115 -12.43 1.22 7.29
N VAL A 116 -12.56 2.46 7.77
CA VAL A 116 -13.66 2.90 8.63
C VAL A 116 -15.01 2.69 7.93
N GLN A 117 -15.12 3.14 6.67
CA GLN A 117 -16.36 2.97 5.90
C GLN A 117 -16.71 1.49 5.70
N ARG A 118 -15.72 0.67 5.33
CA ARG A 118 -15.94 -0.75 5.06
C ARG A 118 -16.32 -1.54 6.31
N ILE A 119 -15.69 -1.25 7.45
CA ILE A 119 -16.06 -1.86 8.74
C ILE A 119 -17.49 -1.42 9.13
N SER A 120 -17.84 -0.15 8.97
CA SER A 120 -19.18 0.37 9.25
C SER A 120 -20.24 -0.29 8.36
N ASP A 121 -19.89 -0.67 7.14
CA ASP A 121 -20.76 -1.41 6.20
C ASP A 121 -20.79 -2.93 6.47
N GLY A 122 -20.12 -3.42 7.52
CA GLY A 122 -20.07 -4.84 7.89
C GLY A 122 -19.08 -5.68 7.07
N HIS A 123 -18.10 -5.04 6.40
CA HIS A 123 -17.09 -5.71 5.60
C HIS A 123 -15.72 -5.70 6.32
N GLU A 124 -15.59 -6.53 7.33
CA GLU A 124 -14.31 -6.70 8.04
C GLU A 124 -13.35 -7.63 7.29
N ILE A 125 -12.05 -7.45 7.54
CA ILE A 125 -11.04 -8.39 7.07
C ILE A 125 -11.21 -9.71 7.82
N THR A 126 -11.42 -10.80 7.07
CA THR A 126 -11.60 -12.15 7.60
C THR A 126 -10.62 -13.13 6.98
N LEU A 127 -10.41 -14.29 7.60
CA LEU A 127 -9.48 -15.34 7.13
C LEU A 127 -10.00 -16.15 5.92
N THR A 128 -10.95 -15.62 5.16
CA THR A 128 -11.58 -16.34 4.03
C THR A 128 -10.62 -16.64 2.88
N SER A 129 -9.43 -16.04 2.84
CA SER A 129 -8.36 -16.41 1.91
C SER A 129 -7.06 -16.68 2.67
N PRO A 130 -6.60 -17.95 2.74
CA PRO A 130 -5.38 -18.31 3.45
C PRO A 130 -4.10 -17.68 2.89
N GLU A 131 -4.12 -17.22 1.65
CA GLU A 131 -2.93 -16.77 0.92
C GLU A 131 -2.64 -15.28 1.11
N GLY A 132 -3.65 -14.42 1.15
CA GLY A 132 -3.48 -12.95 1.26
C GLY A 132 -2.90 -12.49 2.61
N LEU A 133 -3.20 -13.21 3.70
CA LEU A 133 -2.78 -12.83 5.06
C LEU A 133 -1.68 -13.73 5.67
N ARG A 134 -1.26 -14.81 5.01
CA ARG A 134 -0.15 -15.65 5.50
C ARG A 134 1.15 -14.87 5.66
N GLY A 135 1.42 -13.92 4.75
CA GLY A 135 2.54 -13.01 4.87
C GLY A 135 2.39 -12.00 6.00
N VAL A 136 1.19 -11.51 6.25
CA VAL A 136 0.88 -10.51 7.28
C VAL A 136 1.12 -11.10 8.68
N LYS A 137 0.68 -12.33 8.95
CA LYS A 137 0.91 -12.99 10.25
C LYS A 137 2.38 -13.24 10.60
N ALA A 138 3.26 -13.38 9.61
CA ALA A 138 4.67 -13.72 9.85
C ALA A 138 5.57 -12.51 10.08
N SER A 139 5.13 -11.29 9.77
CA SER A 139 6.00 -10.12 9.71
C SER A 139 5.57 -8.92 10.54
N CYS A 140 4.28 -8.80 10.83
CA CYS A 140 3.77 -7.84 11.79
C CYS A 140 3.17 -8.66 12.92
N SER A 141 3.82 -8.65 14.07
CA SER A 141 3.19 -9.18 15.27
C SER A 141 1.95 -8.32 15.52
N SER A 142 0.86 -8.92 15.97
CA SER A 142 -0.32 -8.20 16.49
C SER A 142 0.02 -7.29 17.69
N MET A 143 1.29 -7.03 17.92
CA MET A 143 1.90 -6.25 18.98
C MET A 143 2.64 -5.02 18.45
N ASP A 144 2.30 -4.52 17.24
CA ASP A 144 2.79 -3.23 16.78
C ASP A 144 2.07 -2.13 17.59
N PRO A 145 2.75 -1.48 18.56
CA PRO A 145 2.08 -0.54 19.47
C PRO A 145 1.47 0.64 18.72
N GLU A 146 2.12 1.13 17.67
CA GLU A 146 1.65 2.28 16.91
C GLU A 146 0.36 1.97 16.15
N ALA A 147 0.25 0.76 15.60
CA ALA A 147 -0.95 0.31 14.93
C ALA A 147 -2.10 0.05 15.90
N ASN A 148 -1.81 -0.43 17.11
CA ASN A 148 -2.81 -0.62 18.15
C ASN A 148 -3.32 0.73 18.67
N ASP A 149 -2.43 1.69 18.95
CA ASP A 149 -2.82 3.03 19.38
C ASP A 149 -3.72 3.70 18.33
N LEU A 150 -3.39 3.53 17.05
CA LEU A 150 -4.20 4.06 15.96
C LEU A 150 -5.55 3.36 15.87
N ALA A 151 -5.58 2.03 15.97
CA ALA A 151 -6.84 1.28 15.96
C ALA A 151 -7.75 1.68 17.13
N ASP A 152 -7.20 1.79 18.34
CA ASP A 152 -7.95 2.19 19.53
C ASP A 152 -8.53 3.61 19.40
N ALA A 153 -7.76 4.55 18.86
CA ALA A 153 -8.22 5.90 18.57
C ALA A 153 -9.38 5.90 17.56
N LEU A 154 -9.28 5.09 16.49
CA LEU A 154 -10.32 4.95 15.48
C LEU A 154 -11.59 4.29 16.05
N GLU A 155 -11.45 3.25 16.87
CA GLU A 155 -12.58 2.60 17.56
C GLU A 155 -13.35 3.60 18.44
N GLN A 156 -12.63 4.36 19.25
CA GLN A 156 -13.24 5.37 20.14
C GLN A 156 -13.92 6.50 19.36
N ARG A 157 -13.28 6.95 18.27
CA ARG A 157 -13.76 8.12 17.54
C ARG A 157 -14.91 7.83 16.59
N PHE A 158 -14.89 6.66 15.95
CA PHE A 158 -15.85 6.31 14.88
C PHE A 158 -16.83 5.20 15.27
N GLY A 159 -16.70 4.62 16.47
CA GLY A 159 -17.60 3.56 16.95
C GLY A 159 -17.47 2.24 16.17
N ILE A 160 -16.33 2.01 15.53
CA ILE A 160 -16.01 0.77 14.83
C ILE A 160 -15.32 -0.23 15.77
N GLN A 161 -15.18 -1.48 15.35
CA GLN A 161 -14.37 -2.50 16.04
C GLN A 161 -13.29 -3.01 15.09
N CYS A 162 -12.03 -2.94 15.52
CA CYS A 162 -10.89 -3.41 14.76
C CYS A 162 -10.46 -4.79 15.28
N ASN A 163 -10.80 -5.85 14.57
CA ASN A 163 -10.31 -7.18 14.90
C ASN A 163 -8.79 -7.27 14.71
N ALA A 164 -8.17 -8.39 15.12
CA ALA A 164 -6.72 -8.58 15.03
C ALA A 164 -6.16 -8.46 13.59
N LEU A 165 -6.96 -8.77 12.58
CA LEU A 165 -6.55 -8.66 11.18
C LEU A 165 -6.60 -7.21 10.68
N GLU A 166 -7.57 -6.42 11.14
CA GLU A 166 -7.63 -4.98 10.88
C GLU A 166 -6.42 -4.25 11.48
N ARG A 167 -6.09 -4.56 12.73
CA ARG A 167 -4.88 -4.03 13.40
C ARG A 167 -3.60 -4.41 12.68
N THR A 168 -3.52 -5.65 12.20
CA THR A 168 -2.39 -6.11 11.38
C THR A 168 -2.33 -5.38 10.04
N ALA A 169 -3.45 -5.13 9.39
CA ALA A 169 -3.50 -4.36 8.14
C ALA A 169 -3.03 -2.90 8.34
N LEU A 170 -3.43 -2.26 9.46
CA LEU A 170 -2.91 -0.94 9.84
C LEU A 170 -1.39 -0.97 10.05
N ALA A 171 -0.87 -1.99 10.77
CA ALA A 171 0.58 -2.15 10.98
C ALA A 171 1.34 -2.27 9.65
N VAL A 172 0.81 -3.02 8.68
CA VAL A 172 1.39 -3.13 7.32
C VAL A 172 1.43 -1.77 6.62
N HIS A 173 0.34 -1.00 6.69
CA HIS A 173 0.30 0.33 6.06
C HIS A 173 1.21 1.34 6.75
N LEU A 174 1.29 1.33 8.07
CA LEU A 174 2.22 2.17 8.83
C LEU A 174 3.68 1.81 8.52
N ALA A 175 4.05 0.53 8.61
CA ALA A 175 5.41 0.06 8.32
C ALA A 175 5.84 0.32 6.86
N GLY A 176 4.88 0.29 5.91
CA GLY A 176 5.13 0.58 4.49
C GLY A 176 5.30 2.06 4.17
N LYS A 177 4.98 2.97 5.09
CA LYS A 177 4.93 4.43 4.84
C LYS A 177 5.74 5.25 5.83
N ALA A 178 5.87 4.79 7.08
CA ALA A 178 6.62 5.50 8.10
C ALA A 178 8.12 5.40 7.85
N GLN A 179 8.79 6.55 7.86
CA GLN A 179 10.24 6.61 8.00
C GLN A 179 10.54 6.39 9.50
N GLN A 180 11.12 5.26 9.84
CA GLN A 180 11.58 5.03 11.20
C GLN A 180 12.74 6.00 11.49
N SER A 181 12.48 7.00 12.32
CA SER A 181 13.57 7.76 12.91
C SER A 181 14.37 6.81 13.78
N SER A 182 15.69 6.73 13.51
CA SER A 182 16.67 5.92 14.25
C SER A 182 16.47 5.99 15.76
N ARG A 183 15.68 5.12 16.32
CA ARG A 183 15.61 4.94 17.76
C ARG A 183 15.66 3.46 18.13
N LYS A 184 16.75 3.14 18.83
CA LYS A 184 17.19 1.89 19.46
C LYS A 184 17.98 0.97 18.54
N ALA A 185 19.28 1.26 18.48
CA ALA A 185 20.33 0.28 18.27
C ALA A 185 20.32 -0.75 19.42
N THR A 186 19.41 -1.69 19.36
CA THR A 186 19.45 -2.91 20.19
C THR A 186 19.19 -4.07 19.26
N ALA A 187 20.26 -4.83 18.95
CA ALA A 187 20.30 -6.00 18.08
C ALA A 187 19.69 -5.76 16.68
N MET A 188 20.54 -5.76 15.65
CA MET A 188 20.08 -5.75 14.25
C MET A 188 19.06 -6.89 14.09
N THR A 189 17.83 -6.55 13.75
CA THR A 189 16.81 -7.55 13.46
C THR A 189 17.22 -8.36 12.22
N ALA A 190 16.75 -9.60 12.08
CA ALA A 190 17.03 -10.42 10.90
C ALA A 190 16.65 -9.68 9.58
N VAL A 191 15.62 -8.83 9.64
CA VAL A 191 15.18 -7.99 8.51
C VAL A 191 16.23 -6.93 8.17
N GLN A 192 16.79 -6.23 9.16
CA GLN A 192 17.82 -5.22 8.94
C GLN A 192 19.13 -5.83 8.40
N LEU A 193 19.53 -7.01 8.92
CA LEU A 193 20.68 -7.73 8.39
C LEU A 193 20.49 -8.06 6.92
N HIS A 194 19.31 -8.51 6.56
CA HIS A 194 18.95 -8.87 5.21
C HIS A 194 18.89 -7.66 4.25
N LEU A 195 18.33 -6.54 4.70
CA LEU A 195 18.35 -5.29 3.91
C LEU A 195 19.76 -4.77 3.68
N ASN A 196 20.66 -4.90 4.67
CA ASN A 196 22.06 -4.53 4.49
C ASN A 196 22.75 -5.37 3.41
N GLN A 197 22.53 -6.68 3.40
CA GLN A 197 23.06 -7.58 2.35
C GLN A 197 22.51 -7.19 0.97
N LEU A 198 21.23 -6.84 0.88
CA LEU A 198 20.62 -6.39 -0.36
C LEU A 198 21.24 -5.08 -0.86
N ILE A 199 21.52 -4.14 0.04
CA ILE A 199 22.20 -2.88 -0.28
C ILE A 199 23.62 -3.16 -0.78
N ASP A 200 24.34 -4.08 -0.17
CA ASP A 200 25.69 -4.46 -0.62
C ASP A 200 25.66 -4.95 -2.08
N LEU A 201 24.73 -5.84 -2.41
CA LEU A 201 24.53 -6.34 -3.77
C LEU A 201 24.14 -5.22 -4.76
N MET A 202 23.29 -4.29 -4.34
CA MET A 202 22.89 -3.14 -5.15
C MET A 202 24.09 -2.23 -5.46
N LEU A 203 24.89 -1.89 -4.46
CA LEU A 203 26.07 -1.05 -4.62
C LEU A 203 27.16 -1.73 -5.45
N GLU A 204 27.38 -3.04 -5.27
CA GLU A 204 28.27 -3.84 -6.12
C GLU A 204 27.79 -3.87 -7.58
N LYS A 205 26.48 -3.99 -7.81
CA LYS A 205 25.90 -3.96 -9.16
C LYS A 205 26.09 -2.60 -9.83
N ILE A 206 25.92 -1.50 -9.09
CA ILE A 206 26.20 -0.16 -9.58
C ILE A 206 27.68 -0.04 -9.96
N CYS A 207 28.59 -0.49 -9.10
CA CYS A 207 30.03 -0.45 -9.35
C CYS A 207 30.40 -1.22 -10.63
N THR A 208 29.93 -2.46 -10.75
CA THR A 208 30.25 -3.33 -11.89
C THR A 208 29.63 -2.87 -13.21
N ALA A 209 28.40 -2.35 -13.17
CA ALA A 209 27.69 -1.94 -14.38
C ALA A 209 28.07 -0.54 -14.87
N ASN A 210 28.45 0.37 -13.96
CA ASN A 210 28.63 1.79 -14.27
C ASN A 210 30.06 2.29 -13.96
N GLY A 211 30.93 1.47 -13.38
CA GLY A 211 32.29 1.85 -13.02
C GLY A 211 32.38 2.86 -11.87
N LEU A 212 31.30 3.04 -11.09
CA LEU A 212 31.23 4.00 -10.00
C LEU A 212 31.16 3.28 -8.66
N ASP A 213 32.22 3.37 -7.85
CA ASP A 213 32.28 2.75 -6.53
C ASP A 213 31.62 3.64 -5.48
N LEU A 214 30.40 3.28 -5.08
CA LEU A 214 29.62 3.92 -4.02
C LEU A 214 29.57 3.07 -2.74
N THR A 215 30.34 1.97 -2.67
CA THR A 215 30.27 1.01 -1.55
C THR A 215 30.72 1.61 -0.21
N LYS A 216 31.53 2.68 -0.27
CA LYS A 216 32.11 3.36 0.90
C LYS A 216 31.36 4.62 1.31
N ASP A 217 30.22 4.90 0.72
CA ASP A 217 29.39 6.06 1.06
C ASP A 217 28.40 5.72 2.18
N PRO A 218 28.65 6.18 3.43
CA PRO A 218 27.79 5.86 4.56
C PRO A 218 26.45 6.61 4.51
N GLU A 219 26.42 7.81 3.92
CA GLU A 219 25.21 8.62 3.81
C GLU A 219 24.25 7.97 2.80
N LEU A 220 24.75 7.52 1.66
CA LEU A 220 23.97 6.80 0.68
C LEU A 220 23.44 5.49 1.26
N ARG A 221 24.27 4.75 2.01
CA ARG A 221 23.84 3.50 2.67
C ARG A 221 22.70 3.74 3.64
N GLU A 222 22.81 4.73 4.49
CA GLU A 222 21.74 5.08 5.44
C GLU A 222 20.46 5.52 4.74
N ALA A 223 20.57 6.35 3.70
CA ALA A 223 19.42 6.75 2.88
C ALA A 223 18.74 5.54 2.21
N LEU A 224 19.52 4.60 1.67
CA LEU A 224 18.99 3.36 1.10
C LEU A 224 18.28 2.50 2.15
N LEU A 225 18.82 2.35 3.35
CA LEU A 225 18.16 1.59 4.44
C LEU A 225 16.82 2.19 4.80
N GLN A 226 16.74 3.52 4.93
CA GLN A 226 15.50 4.22 5.23
C GLN A 226 14.46 4.07 4.11
N HIS A 227 14.89 3.95 2.87
CA HIS A 227 14.01 3.79 1.71
C HIS A 227 13.59 2.35 1.47
N LEU A 228 14.53 1.39 1.59
CA LEU A 228 14.26 -0.02 1.31
C LEU A 228 13.40 -0.70 2.37
N GLY A 229 13.44 -0.25 3.62
CA GLY A 229 12.60 -0.79 4.68
C GLY A 229 11.10 -0.71 4.33
N PRO A 230 10.54 0.50 4.15
CA PRO A 230 9.15 0.68 3.73
C PRO A 230 8.85 0.05 2.35
N MET A 231 9.79 0.12 1.40
CA MET A 231 9.63 -0.48 0.09
C MET A 231 9.49 -2.01 0.17
N ASN A 232 10.30 -2.69 0.99
CA ASN A 232 10.20 -4.14 1.20
C ASN A 232 8.82 -4.56 1.69
N VAL A 233 8.24 -3.80 2.63
CA VAL A 233 6.87 -4.03 3.11
C VAL A 233 5.87 -3.87 1.97
N ARG A 234 5.96 -2.79 1.19
CA ARG A 234 5.06 -2.55 0.05
C ARG A 234 5.12 -3.65 -1.01
N ILE A 235 6.34 -4.08 -1.39
CA ILE A 235 6.52 -5.17 -2.35
C ILE A 235 5.93 -6.47 -1.82
N LYS A 236 6.22 -6.81 -0.57
CA LYS A 236 5.77 -8.05 0.07
C LYS A 236 4.24 -8.14 0.16
N TYR A 237 3.58 -7.03 0.44
CA TYR A 237 2.13 -6.97 0.61
C TYR A 237 1.42 -6.41 -0.63
N ASN A 238 2.13 -6.28 -1.74
CA ASN A 238 1.60 -5.79 -3.00
C ASN A 238 0.88 -4.43 -2.87
N ILE A 239 1.41 -3.56 -2.01
CA ILE A 239 0.93 -2.19 -1.82
C ILE A 239 1.56 -1.34 -2.93
N PRO A 240 0.81 -0.93 -3.94
CA PRO A 240 1.36 -0.18 -5.05
C PRO A 240 1.65 1.27 -4.65
N MET A 241 2.71 1.83 -5.21
CA MET A 241 3.01 3.25 -5.14
C MET A 241 3.42 3.74 -6.53
N GLU A 242 2.86 4.85 -6.96
CA GLU A 242 3.27 5.52 -8.19
C GLU A 242 4.15 6.72 -7.84
N ASN A 243 5.20 6.92 -8.62
CA ASN A 243 6.02 8.11 -8.51
C ASN A 243 5.60 9.11 -9.60
N PRO A 244 4.87 10.18 -9.27
CA PRO A 244 4.42 11.16 -10.25
C PRO A 244 5.57 11.94 -10.87
N LEU A 245 6.74 11.97 -10.22
CA LEU A 245 7.94 12.69 -10.68
C LEU A 245 8.88 11.83 -11.53
N LEU A 246 8.53 10.58 -11.85
CA LEU A 246 9.43 9.64 -12.52
C LEU A 246 9.96 10.19 -13.85
N SER A 247 9.11 10.80 -14.67
CA SER A 247 9.49 11.40 -15.95
C SER A 247 10.41 12.61 -15.78
N GLU A 248 10.17 13.41 -14.75
CA GLU A 248 10.98 14.58 -14.41
C GLU A 248 12.34 14.16 -13.86
N ILE A 249 12.40 13.22 -12.94
CA ILE A 249 13.64 12.65 -12.40
C ILE A 249 14.50 12.07 -13.53
N ARG A 250 13.90 11.34 -14.47
CA ARG A 250 14.63 10.80 -15.62
C ARG A 250 15.25 11.87 -16.50
N ARG A 251 14.57 13.01 -16.66
CA ARG A 251 15.03 14.14 -17.47
C ARG A 251 16.11 14.96 -16.77
N GLU A 252 15.87 15.30 -15.50
CA GLU A 252 16.72 16.22 -14.74
C GLU A 252 17.95 15.52 -14.12
N TYR A 253 17.82 14.23 -13.79
CA TYR A 253 18.87 13.44 -13.13
C TYR A 253 19.18 12.13 -13.87
N PRO A 254 19.60 12.16 -15.16
CA PRO A 254 19.74 10.97 -15.99
C PRO A 254 20.79 9.98 -15.44
N LEU A 255 21.86 10.47 -14.83
CA LEU A 255 22.88 9.62 -14.21
C LEU A 255 22.29 8.87 -13.01
N ALA A 256 21.65 9.58 -12.08
CA ALA A 256 21.04 8.96 -10.91
C ALA A 256 19.95 7.94 -11.32
N PHE A 257 19.18 8.26 -12.36
CA PHE A 257 18.19 7.34 -12.92
C PHE A 257 18.82 6.05 -13.47
N THR A 258 19.96 6.16 -14.15
CA THR A 258 20.70 5.00 -14.68
C THR A 258 21.27 4.13 -13.55
N LEU A 259 21.89 4.75 -12.53
CA LEU A 259 22.40 4.04 -11.35
C LEU A 259 21.28 3.33 -10.60
N ALA A 260 20.15 4.00 -10.39
CA ALA A 260 18.96 3.40 -9.79
C ALA A 260 18.44 2.20 -10.60
N GLY A 261 18.46 2.28 -11.93
CA GLY A 261 18.10 1.16 -12.82
C GLY A 261 18.99 -0.07 -12.60
N SER A 262 20.30 0.14 -12.44
CA SER A 262 21.24 -0.95 -12.13
C SER A 262 20.96 -1.57 -10.76
N ALA A 263 20.64 -0.76 -9.75
CA ALA A 263 20.24 -1.23 -8.42
C ALA A 263 18.91 -1.99 -8.45
N CYS A 264 17.93 -1.48 -9.21
CA CYS A 264 16.61 -2.11 -9.33
C CYS A 264 16.68 -3.51 -9.95
N SER A 265 17.65 -3.82 -10.83
CA SER A 265 17.80 -5.18 -11.37
C SER A 265 18.04 -6.22 -10.26
N VAL A 266 18.80 -5.86 -9.21
CA VAL A 266 19.02 -6.72 -8.04
C VAL A 266 17.71 -6.95 -7.27
N LEU A 267 16.89 -5.90 -7.12
CA LEU A 267 15.60 -6.01 -6.46
C LEU A 267 14.62 -6.90 -7.25
N GLN A 268 14.62 -6.78 -8.57
CA GLN A 268 13.79 -7.62 -9.44
C GLN A 268 14.17 -9.10 -9.32
N GLU A 269 15.46 -9.41 -9.36
CA GLU A 269 15.97 -10.77 -9.16
C GLU A 269 15.60 -11.31 -7.78
N TYR A 270 15.76 -10.48 -6.74
CA TYR A 270 15.49 -10.86 -5.36
C TYR A 270 14.00 -11.15 -5.09
N TYR A 271 13.10 -10.28 -5.55
CA TYR A 271 11.66 -10.44 -5.34
C TYR A 271 10.97 -11.27 -6.41
N GLN A 272 11.69 -11.73 -7.45
CA GLN A 272 11.15 -12.48 -8.59
C GLN A 272 9.98 -11.76 -9.28
N LYS A 273 10.09 -10.44 -9.39
CA LYS A 273 9.05 -9.57 -9.97
C LYS A 273 9.61 -8.72 -11.11
#